data_2eeae245a1dfd35196988ff15b04a10c
#
_entry.id   2eeae245a1dfd35196988ff15b04a10c
#
_cell.length_a   1.000
_cell.length_b   1.000
_cell.length_c   1.000
_cell.angle_alpha   90.00
_cell.angle_beta   90.00
_cell.angle_gamma   90.00
#
_symmetry.space_group_name_H-M   'P 1'
#
loop_
_entity.id
_entity.type
_entity.pdbx_description
1 polymer ?
#
loop_
_entity_poly.entity_id
_entity_poly.type
_entity_poly.pdbx_seq_one_letter_code
_entity_poly.pdbx_strand_id
1 'polypeptide(L)'
;MVWQGQVGKDLDVGQGKRAAELAALNVLAQIHAYLGGFERLDHIVRVDGHISSAPGWFGQPAVLDGASDLFGEVLAEKAGHARTISSHFQQPANAAVILVVIAQIRPE
;
A
#
# COMPACT_ATOMS: atom_id res chain seq x y z
N MET A 1 4.62 -11.25 -10.11
CA MET A 1 3.80 -10.09 -9.79
C MET A 1 2.58 -10.03 -10.71
N VAL A 2 1.42 -9.86 -10.16
CA VAL A 2 0.16 -9.88 -10.91
C VAL A 2 -0.10 -8.53 -11.60
N TRP A 3 0.17 -7.43 -10.90
CA TRP A 3 -0.17 -6.10 -11.38
C TRP A 3 1.09 -5.35 -11.84
N GLN A 4 1.23 -5.21 -13.14
CA GLN A 4 2.36 -4.52 -13.78
C GLN A 4 1.87 -3.44 -14.72
N GLY A 5 2.66 -2.39 -14.87
CA GLY A 5 2.41 -1.31 -15.80
C GLY A 5 1.97 -0.03 -15.12
N GLN A 6 1.59 0.95 -15.93
CA GLN A 6 1.16 2.27 -15.49
C GLN A 6 -0.34 2.30 -15.26
N VAL A 7 -0.77 2.81 -14.13
CA VAL A 7 -2.18 3.08 -13.88
C VAL A 7 -2.59 4.31 -14.69
N GLY A 8 -3.74 4.22 -15.32
CA GLY A 8 -4.21 5.23 -16.26
C GLY A 8 -3.87 4.94 -17.71
N LYS A 9 -3.07 3.90 -17.97
CA LYS A 9 -2.73 3.44 -19.32
C LYS A 9 -2.89 1.93 -19.43
N ASP A 10 -2.00 1.17 -18.78
CA ASP A 10 -2.03 -0.30 -18.81
C ASP A 10 -3.09 -0.88 -17.87
N LEU A 11 -3.35 -0.16 -16.78
CA LEU A 11 -4.31 -0.55 -15.75
C LEU A 11 -5.29 0.60 -15.52
N ASP A 12 -6.55 0.26 -15.22
CA ASP A 12 -7.54 1.25 -14.80
C ASP A 12 -7.43 1.51 -13.28
N VAL A 13 -8.22 2.47 -12.77
CA VAL A 13 -8.23 2.84 -11.35
C VAL A 13 -8.61 1.65 -10.47
N GLY A 14 -9.61 0.86 -10.88
CA GLY A 14 -10.04 -0.31 -10.13
C GLY A 14 -8.94 -1.36 -10.00
N GLN A 15 -8.20 -1.61 -11.07
CA GLN A 15 -7.07 -2.52 -11.07
C GLN A 15 -5.91 -1.98 -10.23
N GLY A 16 -5.62 -0.68 -10.32
CA GLY A 16 -4.62 -0.03 -9.48
C GLY A 16 -4.97 -0.14 -8.01
N LYS A 17 -6.23 0.05 -7.67
CA LYS A 17 -6.73 -0.08 -6.30
C LYS A 17 -6.54 -1.51 -5.76
N ARG A 18 -6.80 -2.52 -6.58
CA ARG A 18 -6.55 -3.92 -6.22
C ARG A 18 -5.06 -4.21 -6.06
N ALA A 19 -4.21 -3.61 -6.88
CA ALA A 19 -2.77 -3.73 -6.73
C ALA A 19 -2.30 -3.17 -5.40
N ALA A 20 -2.83 -2.02 -4.97
CA ALA A 20 -2.54 -1.42 -3.68
C ALA A 20 -3.03 -2.31 -2.52
N GLU A 21 -4.22 -2.88 -2.65
CA GLU A 21 -4.78 -3.82 -1.69
C GLU A 21 -3.89 -5.05 -1.52
N LEU A 22 -3.42 -5.63 -2.62
CA LEU A 22 -2.52 -6.78 -2.58
C LEU A 22 -1.19 -6.42 -1.92
N ALA A 23 -0.63 -5.25 -2.23
CA ALA A 23 0.60 -4.79 -1.60
C ALA A 23 0.41 -4.62 -0.09
N ALA A 24 -0.72 -4.07 0.35
CA ALA A 24 -1.07 -3.94 1.76
C ALA A 24 -1.21 -5.30 2.43
N LEU A 25 -1.83 -6.26 1.76
CA LEU A 25 -1.96 -7.63 2.27
C LEU A 25 -0.59 -8.26 2.51
N ASN A 26 0.36 -8.04 1.60
CA ASN A 26 1.72 -8.53 1.75
C ASN A 26 2.43 -7.87 2.94
N VAL A 27 2.22 -6.58 3.16
CA VAL A 27 2.75 -5.87 4.34
C VAL A 27 2.20 -6.49 5.63
N LEU A 28 0.90 -6.72 5.68
CA LEU A 28 0.24 -7.33 6.85
C LEU A 28 0.79 -8.73 7.12
N ALA A 29 1.00 -9.52 6.06
CA ALA A 29 1.56 -10.87 6.20
C ALA A 29 2.98 -10.82 6.77
N GLN A 30 3.80 -9.87 6.34
CA GLN A 30 5.15 -9.71 6.86
C GLN A 30 5.17 -9.27 8.32
N ILE A 31 4.31 -8.33 8.69
CA ILE A 31 4.18 -7.88 10.09
C ILE A 31 3.74 -9.05 10.97
N HIS A 32 2.72 -9.77 10.54
CA HIS A 32 2.20 -10.92 11.26
C HIS A 32 3.27 -12.00 11.47
N ALA A 33 4.04 -12.31 10.43
CA ALA A 33 5.10 -13.30 10.49
C ALA A 33 6.22 -12.86 11.44
N TYR A 34 6.61 -11.59 11.40
CA TYR A 34 7.67 -11.05 12.23
C TYR A 34 7.30 -11.01 13.72
N LEU A 35 6.07 -10.61 14.03
CA LEU A 35 5.60 -10.40 15.39
C LEU A 35 4.88 -11.63 15.98
N GLY A 36 4.54 -12.62 15.17
CA GLY A 36 3.73 -13.75 15.61
C GLY A 36 2.25 -13.38 15.82
N GLY A 37 1.78 -12.37 15.13
CA GLY A 37 0.42 -11.82 15.24
C GLY A 37 0.46 -10.30 15.21
N PHE A 38 -0.63 -9.65 15.60
CA PHE A 38 -0.74 -8.20 15.64
C PHE A 38 -0.78 -7.61 17.05
N GLU A 39 -0.63 -8.43 18.09
CA GLU A 39 -0.75 -7.98 19.48
C GLU A 39 0.31 -6.94 19.85
N ARG A 40 1.55 -7.14 19.37
CA ARG A 40 2.66 -6.23 19.62
C ARG A 40 2.73 -5.07 18.64
N LEU A 41 1.86 -5.01 17.66
CA LEU A 41 1.74 -3.85 16.79
C LEU A 41 1.03 -2.75 17.55
N ASP A 42 1.68 -1.60 17.72
CA ASP A 42 1.04 -0.44 18.31
C ASP A 42 0.13 0.24 17.28
N HIS A 43 0.71 0.68 16.20
CA HIS A 43 -0.05 1.24 15.07
C HIS A 43 0.82 1.38 13.83
N ILE A 44 0.18 1.58 12.68
CA ILE A 44 0.86 2.00 11.45
C ILE A 44 1.12 3.50 11.56
N VAL A 45 2.38 3.88 11.46
CA VAL A 45 2.78 5.29 11.58
C VAL A 45 2.64 6.02 10.25
N ARG A 46 3.11 5.39 9.16
CA ARG A 46 3.18 6.04 7.87
C ARG A 46 3.12 5.02 6.74
N VAL A 47 2.41 5.37 5.70
CA VAL A 47 2.35 4.60 4.45
C VAL A 47 2.81 5.52 3.32
N ASP A 48 3.87 5.12 2.62
CA ASP A 48 4.31 5.81 1.41
C ASP A 48 3.91 4.97 0.21
N GLY A 49 3.01 5.50 -0.61
CA GLY A 49 2.55 4.83 -1.82
C GLY A 49 3.29 5.34 -3.03
N HIS A 50 3.95 4.43 -3.75
CA HIS A 50 4.62 4.71 -5.01
C HIS A 50 3.84 4.07 -6.14
N ILE A 51 3.29 4.88 -7.03
CA ILE A 51 2.34 4.44 -8.05
C ILE A 51 2.89 4.76 -9.43
N SER A 52 3.06 3.73 -10.25
CA SER A 52 3.40 3.91 -11.66
C SER A 52 2.20 4.51 -12.37
N SER A 53 2.37 5.68 -12.96
CA SER A 53 1.26 6.48 -13.47
C SER A 53 1.49 6.91 -14.91
N ALA A 54 0.43 6.92 -15.69
CA ALA A 54 0.45 7.49 -17.04
C ALA A 54 0.64 9.01 -16.98
N PRO A 55 1.28 9.61 -18.00
CA PRO A 55 1.40 11.06 -18.06
C PRO A 55 0.02 11.73 -18.01
N GLY A 56 -0.10 12.75 -17.16
CA GLY A 56 -1.34 13.52 -17.04
C GLY A 56 -2.47 12.85 -16.26
N TRP A 57 -2.21 11.70 -15.64
CA TRP A 57 -3.18 11.02 -14.80
C TRP A 57 -2.96 11.37 -13.34
N PHE A 58 -4.02 11.70 -12.61
CA PHE A 58 -3.96 12.20 -11.23
C PHE A 58 -4.82 11.41 -10.24
N GLY A 59 -5.18 10.18 -10.55
CA GLY A 59 -6.03 9.34 -9.71
C GLY A 59 -5.30 8.56 -8.61
N GLN A 60 -4.03 8.89 -8.32
CA GLN A 60 -3.21 8.16 -7.33
C GLN A 60 -3.85 8.06 -5.94
N PRO A 61 -4.50 9.10 -5.38
CA PRO A 61 -5.15 8.96 -4.08
C PRO A 61 -6.19 7.85 -4.03
N ALA A 62 -7.00 7.70 -5.07
CA ALA A 62 -8.00 6.64 -5.15
C ALA A 62 -7.36 5.24 -5.15
N VAL A 63 -6.21 5.11 -5.82
CA VAL A 63 -5.45 3.84 -5.83
C VAL A 63 -4.94 3.51 -4.44
N LEU A 64 -4.33 4.47 -3.75
CA LEU A 64 -3.77 4.23 -2.41
C LEU A 64 -4.87 3.95 -1.38
N ASP A 65 -6.10 4.41 -1.59
CA ASP A 65 -7.24 4.09 -0.74
C ASP A 65 -7.45 2.56 -0.64
N GLY A 66 -7.11 1.80 -1.67
CA GLY A 66 -7.17 0.34 -1.63
C GLY A 66 -6.31 -0.24 -0.50
N ALA A 67 -5.12 0.31 -0.29
CA ALA A 67 -4.25 -0.10 0.80
C ALA A 67 -4.76 0.41 2.16
N SER A 68 -5.11 1.69 2.24
CA SER A 68 -5.58 2.31 3.48
C SER A 68 -6.86 1.65 3.99
N ASP A 69 -7.79 1.34 3.11
CA ASP A 69 -9.04 0.68 3.47
C ASP A 69 -8.79 -0.73 4.02
N LEU A 70 -7.87 -1.48 3.40
CA LEU A 70 -7.53 -2.81 3.89
C LEU A 70 -6.89 -2.76 5.29
N PHE A 71 -5.97 -1.83 5.51
CA PHE A 71 -5.39 -1.63 6.83
C PHE A 71 -6.47 -1.32 7.87
N GLY A 72 -7.44 -0.48 7.51
CA GLY A 72 -8.57 -0.16 8.39
C GLY A 72 -9.43 -1.37 8.72
N GLU A 73 -9.72 -2.21 7.74
CA GLU A 73 -10.53 -3.41 7.95
C GLU A 73 -9.83 -4.44 8.85
N VAL A 74 -8.53 -4.62 8.69
CA VAL A 74 -7.78 -5.65 9.41
C VAL A 74 -7.32 -5.16 10.78
N LEU A 75 -6.82 -3.94 10.87
CA LEU A 75 -6.16 -3.43 12.07
C LEU A 75 -7.03 -2.50 12.92
N ALA A 76 -8.16 -2.07 12.39
CA ALA A 76 -9.09 -1.15 13.06
C ALA A 76 -8.36 0.09 13.60
N GLU A 77 -8.38 0.33 14.89
CA GLU A 77 -7.76 1.51 15.52
C GLU A 77 -6.25 1.60 15.37
N LYS A 78 -5.58 0.48 15.06
CA LYS A 78 -4.13 0.46 14.83
C LYS A 78 -3.74 0.91 13.42
N ALA A 79 -4.71 1.14 12.56
CA ALA A 79 -4.48 1.49 11.16
C ALA A 79 -4.30 2.98 10.90
N GLY A 80 -4.53 3.85 11.89
CA GLY A 80 -4.37 5.29 11.72
C GLY A 80 -2.95 5.65 11.33
N HIS A 81 -2.78 6.33 10.17
CA HIS A 81 -1.48 6.61 9.62
C HIS A 81 -1.47 7.90 8.81
N ALA A 82 -0.29 8.53 8.76
CA ALA A 82 0.00 9.54 7.76
C ALA A 82 0.37 8.83 6.45
N ARG A 83 0.04 9.42 5.32
CA ARG A 83 0.42 8.84 4.04
C ARG A 83 1.00 9.87 3.09
N THR A 84 1.93 9.42 2.25
CA THR A 84 2.44 10.19 1.12
C THR A 84 2.22 9.40 -0.16
N ILE A 85 2.11 10.11 -1.26
CA ILE A 85 1.87 9.50 -2.56
C ILE A 85 2.89 10.08 -3.53
N SER A 86 3.60 9.19 -4.22
CA SER A 86 4.55 9.57 -5.25
C SER A 86 4.17 8.93 -6.57
N SER A 87 4.28 9.69 -7.64
CA SER A 87 4.00 9.23 -8.99
C SER A 87 5.31 8.93 -9.72
N HIS A 88 5.33 7.83 -10.46
CA HIS A 88 6.49 7.37 -11.20
C HIS A 88 6.06 6.93 -12.59
N PHE A 89 6.93 7.11 -13.59
CA PHE A 89 6.69 6.54 -14.91
C PHE A 89 6.89 5.03 -14.89
N GLN A 90 7.84 4.56 -14.10
CA GLN A 90 8.28 3.18 -14.12
C GLN A 90 8.91 2.83 -12.78
N GLN A 91 8.69 1.62 -12.33
CA GLN A 91 9.23 1.11 -11.07
C GLN A 91 9.91 -0.24 -11.29
N PRO A 92 10.76 -0.68 -10.35
CA PRO A 92 11.40 -1.99 -10.44
C PRO A 92 10.38 -3.11 -10.69
N ALA A 93 10.76 -4.08 -11.53
CA ALA A 93 9.90 -5.20 -11.95
C ALA A 93 8.60 -4.74 -12.62
N ASN A 94 8.57 -3.51 -13.16
CA ASN A 94 7.39 -2.89 -13.75
C ASN A 94 6.18 -2.88 -12.80
N ALA A 95 6.44 -2.79 -11.49
CA ALA A 95 5.39 -2.82 -10.47
C ALA A 95 4.45 -1.61 -10.61
N ALA A 96 3.15 -1.86 -10.53
CA ALA A 96 2.15 -0.79 -10.56
C ALA A 96 2.14 -0.01 -9.25
N VAL A 97 2.26 -0.70 -8.11
CA VAL A 97 2.23 -0.10 -6.78
C VAL A 97 3.33 -0.71 -5.92
N ILE A 98 4.09 0.15 -5.25
CA ILE A 98 5.04 -0.24 -4.22
C ILE A 98 4.68 0.54 -2.95
N LEU A 99 4.55 -0.16 -1.82
CA LEU A 99 4.30 0.47 -0.53
C LEU A 99 5.54 0.39 0.35
N VAL A 100 5.85 1.49 1.01
CA VAL A 100 6.80 1.53 2.11
C VAL A 100 6.02 1.87 3.38
N VAL A 101 6.08 1.00 4.37
CA VAL A 101 5.26 1.14 5.58
C VAL A 101 6.18 1.18 6.80
N ILE A 102 5.94 2.17 7.66
CA ILE A 102 6.59 2.29 8.95
C ILE A 102 5.55 1.99 10.02
N ALA A 103 5.87 1.03 10.88
CA ALA A 103 5.00 0.61 11.96
C ALA A 103 5.72 0.75 13.30
N GLN A 104 4.98 1.15 14.33
CA GLN A 104 5.49 1.16 15.69
C GLN A 104 5.06 -0.12 16.38
N ILE A 105 6.01 -0.78 17.02
CA ILE A 105 5.74 -2.02 17.75
C ILE A 105 5.97 -1.82 19.24
N ARG A 106 5.30 -2.64 20.03
CA ARG A 106 5.47 -2.65 21.49
C ARG A 106 6.60 -3.60 21.87
N PRO A 107 7.38 -3.30 22.90
CA PRO A 107 8.37 -4.24 23.42
C PRO A 107 7.69 -5.50 23.97
N GLU A 108 8.43 -6.57 24.01
CA GLU A 108 7.96 -7.84 24.59
C GLU A 108 7.65 -7.74 26.07
#